data_8fe908d44e6cbe16f018feefb3f63f6f
#
_entry.id   8fe908d44e6cbe16f018feefb3f63f6f
#
_cell.length_a   1.000
_cell.length_b   1.000
_cell.length_c   1.000
_cell.angle_alpha   90.00
_cell.angle_beta   90.00
_cell.angle_gamma   90.00
#
_symmetry.space_group_name_H-M   'P 1'
#
loop_
_entity.id
_entity.type
_entity.pdbx_description
1 polymer ?
#
loop_
_entity_poly.entity_id
_entity_poly.type
_entity_poly.pdbx_seq_one_letter_code
_entity_poly.pdbx_strand_id
1 'polypeptide(L)'
;CGVNIAKHGNRSASGKVGSADVLLNLGLNLESPLENVISAIDKIGITFLFAPLWHKSLIKLAPLRKKLGVRTVFNQLGPLVNPLRPNAQVLGVASEDLLEPMASALCSMGMERAVVVYGYGGLDEASLEGDNKIVFVENGKLTKSIVNIADFDIENISNSKLVMPDNITNELILKSVLDGSGQIAHKYVVALNTSLVLWVAGKEDNLHKGFSQALLSMRESKPWDKFLLLKNYLSSE
;
A
#
# COMPACT_ATOMS: atom_id res chain seq x y z
N CYS A 1 13.81 -0.38 3.45
CA CYS A 1 13.79 -0.25 4.92
C CYS A 1 13.89 -1.61 5.65
N GLY A 2 14.10 -2.75 4.96
CA GLY A 2 14.33 -4.06 5.58
C GLY A 2 13.08 -4.77 6.12
N VAL A 3 11.92 -4.48 5.55
CA VAL A 3 10.66 -5.18 5.83
C VAL A 3 10.30 -6.09 4.67
N ASN A 4 9.88 -7.32 4.94
CA ASN A 4 9.32 -8.19 3.92
C ASN A 4 7.87 -7.78 3.62
N ILE A 5 7.56 -7.51 2.33
CA ILE A 5 6.29 -6.95 1.89
C ILE A 5 5.59 -7.86 0.89
N ALA A 6 4.36 -8.26 1.19
CA ALA A 6 3.43 -8.86 0.24
C ALA A 6 2.35 -7.83 -0.12
N LYS A 7 2.52 -7.15 -1.27
CA LYS A 7 1.53 -6.18 -1.74
C LYS A 7 0.45 -6.90 -2.52
N HIS A 8 -0.77 -6.86 -2.00
CA HIS A 8 -1.95 -7.36 -2.71
C HIS A 8 -2.55 -6.23 -3.54
N GLY A 9 -2.78 -6.46 -4.82
CA GLY A 9 -3.27 -5.43 -5.73
C GLY A 9 -4.03 -5.96 -6.93
N ASN A 10 -4.72 -5.04 -7.61
CA ASN A 10 -5.53 -5.33 -8.79
C ASN A 10 -5.35 -4.23 -9.83
N ARG A 11 -5.89 -4.46 -11.03
CA ARG A 11 -6.12 -3.40 -12.02
C ARG A 11 -7.21 -2.45 -11.52
N SER A 12 -7.23 -1.23 -12.04
CA SER A 12 -8.24 -0.25 -11.65
C SER A 12 -9.67 -0.76 -11.97
N ALA A 13 -10.56 -0.66 -10.99
CA ALA A 13 -11.98 -0.93 -11.17
C ALA A 13 -12.75 0.25 -11.79
N SER A 14 -12.19 1.46 -11.76
CA SER A 14 -12.84 2.72 -12.17
C SER A 14 -12.44 3.21 -13.57
N GLY A 15 -11.64 2.43 -14.32
CA GLY A 15 -11.20 2.79 -15.67
C GLY A 15 -10.01 3.75 -15.76
N LYS A 16 -9.49 4.22 -14.63
CA LYS A 16 -8.19 4.91 -14.54
C LYS A 16 -7.08 3.88 -14.29
N VAL A 17 -5.84 4.31 -14.34
CA VAL A 17 -4.66 3.45 -14.16
C VAL A 17 -4.60 2.94 -12.72
N GLY A 18 -4.50 1.62 -12.54
CA GLY A 18 -4.30 0.98 -11.25
C GLY A 18 -2.83 0.65 -10.98
N SER A 19 -2.49 0.29 -9.73
CA SER A 19 -1.11 -0.05 -9.36
C SER A 19 -0.54 -1.23 -10.16
N ALA A 20 -1.36 -2.23 -10.46
CA ALA A 20 -0.95 -3.37 -11.29
C ALA A 20 -0.60 -2.94 -12.72
N ASP A 21 -1.34 -1.97 -13.30
CA ASP A 21 -1.09 -1.50 -14.66
C ASP A 21 0.26 -0.76 -14.74
N VAL A 22 0.57 0.08 -13.73
CA VAL A 22 1.85 0.78 -13.64
C VAL A 22 3.02 -0.20 -13.52
N LEU A 23 2.88 -1.22 -12.68
CA LEU A 23 3.92 -2.23 -12.49
C LEU A 23 4.15 -3.07 -13.75
N LEU A 24 3.06 -3.43 -14.45
CA LEU A 24 3.12 -4.13 -15.73
C LEU A 24 3.85 -3.31 -16.79
N ASN A 25 3.54 -2.02 -16.90
CA ASN A 25 4.18 -1.09 -17.83
C ASN A 25 5.67 -0.88 -17.50
N LEU A 26 6.08 -1.01 -16.24
CA LEU A 26 7.48 -1.04 -15.83
C LEU A 26 8.15 -2.40 -16.09
N GLY A 27 7.40 -3.36 -16.61
CA GLY A 27 7.88 -4.68 -17.04
C GLY A 27 7.92 -5.72 -15.91
N LEU A 28 7.13 -5.54 -14.84
CA LEU A 28 6.94 -6.60 -13.84
C LEU A 28 6.03 -7.69 -14.42
N ASN A 29 6.48 -8.96 -14.39
CA ASN A 29 5.64 -10.08 -14.80
C ASN A 29 4.60 -10.38 -13.72
N LEU A 30 3.36 -9.94 -13.93
CA LEU A 30 2.25 -10.17 -13.01
C LEU A 30 1.67 -11.60 -13.11
N GLU A 31 2.03 -12.34 -14.16
CA GLU A 31 1.55 -13.69 -14.44
C GLU A 31 2.64 -14.75 -14.22
N SER A 32 3.70 -14.39 -13.50
CA SER A 32 4.76 -15.31 -13.09
C SER A 32 4.17 -16.51 -12.32
N PRO A 33 4.78 -17.70 -12.39
CA PRO A 33 4.35 -18.87 -11.63
C PRO A 33 4.17 -18.55 -10.14
N LEU A 34 3.08 -19.06 -9.53
CA LEU A 34 2.74 -18.73 -8.14
C LEU A 34 3.87 -19.09 -7.17
N GLU A 35 4.63 -20.13 -7.45
CA GLU A 35 5.79 -20.53 -6.64
C GLU A 35 6.88 -19.46 -6.64
N ASN A 36 7.13 -18.81 -7.77
CA ASN A 36 8.07 -17.70 -7.87
C ASN A 36 7.54 -16.48 -7.11
N VAL A 37 6.24 -16.17 -7.25
CA VAL A 37 5.60 -15.06 -6.52
C VAL A 37 5.69 -15.27 -5.01
N ILE A 38 5.46 -16.49 -4.51
CA ILE A 38 5.56 -16.80 -3.07
C ILE A 38 7.03 -16.70 -2.60
N SER A 39 7.94 -17.37 -3.30
CA SER A 39 9.35 -17.42 -2.90
C SER A 39 10.08 -16.09 -3.02
N ALA A 40 9.53 -15.12 -3.77
CA ALA A 40 10.09 -13.77 -3.86
C ALA A 40 10.13 -13.07 -2.48
N ILE A 41 9.21 -13.39 -1.56
CA ILE A 41 9.24 -12.87 -0.17
C ILE A 41 10.56 -13.23 0.51
N ASP A 42 10.95 -14.49 0.45
CA ASP A 42 12.15 -14.97 1.14
C ASP A 42 13.43 -14.55 0.40
N LYS A 43 13.42 -14.58 -0.93
CA LYS A 43 14.61 -14.34 -1.75
C LYS A 43 14.88 -12.85 -2.00
N ILE A 44 13.83 -12.07 -2.19
CA ILE A 44 13.90 -10.65 -2.56
C ILE A 44 13.44 -9.74 -1.42
N GLY A 45 12.52 -10.21 -0.56
CA GLY A 45 11.92 -9.43 0.51
C GLY A 45 10.68 -8.63 0.09
N ILE A 46 10.22 -8.78 -1.14
CA ILE A 46 8.99 -8.17 -1.64
C ILE A 46 8.35 -9.05 -2.69
N THR A 47 7.01 -9.07 -2.73
CA THR A 47 6.26 -9.67 -3.83
C THR A 47 4.98 -8.90 -4.12
N PHE A 48 4.41 -9.10 -5.31
CA PHE A 48 3.14 -8.53 -5.73
C PHE A 48 2.13 -9.65 -6.01
N LEU A 49 1.06 -9.67 -5.22
CA LEU A 49 -0.02 -10.63 -5.36
C LEU A 49 -1.10 -10.05 -6.28
N PHE A 50 -1.08 -10.45 -7.54
CA PHE A 50 -2.07 -9.99 -8.51
C PHE A 50 -3.41 -10.68 -8.25
N ALA A 51 -4.37 -9.95 -7.68
CA ALA A 51 -5.63 -10.48 -7.16
C ALA A 51 -6.39 -11.43 -8.10
N PRO A 52 -6.45 -11.23 -9.44
CA PRO A 52 -7.10 -12.17 -10.34
C PRO A 52 -6.53 -13.59 -10.33
N LEU A 53 -5.24 -13.76 -10.08
CA LEU A 53 -4.62 -15.08 -10.02
C LEU A 53 -4.93 -15.83 -8.72
N TRP A 54 -5.07 -15.08 -7.63
CA TRP A 54 -5.25 -15.62 -6.29
C TRP A 54 -6.71 -15.85 -5.91
N HIS A 55 -7.63 -15.02 -6.42
CA HIS A 55 -9.03 -15.02 -6.01
C HIS A 55 -9.98 -15.38 -7.14
N LYS A 56 -9.76 -16.53 -7.78
CA LYS A 56 -10.58 -17.02 -8.90
C LYS A 56 -12.09 -17.08 -8.57
N SER A 57 -12.43 -17.37 -7.32
CA SER A 57 -13.84 -17.39 -6.88
C SER A 57 -14.47 -15.99 -6.84
N LEU A 58 -13.69 -14.96 -6.46
CA LEU A 58 -14.19 -13.57 -6.44
C LEU A 58 -14.37 -13.01 -7.86
N ILE A 59 -13.58 -13.48 -8.84
CA ILE A 59 -13.74 -13.08 -10.24
C ILE A 59 -15.12 -13.53 -10.77
N LYS A 60 -15.57 -14.72 -10.41
CA LYS A 60 -16.89 -15.24 -10.82
C LYS A 60 -18.04 -14.35 -10.33
N LEU A 61 -17.84 -13.59 -9.27
CA LEU A 61 -18.83 -12.65 -8.74
C LEU A 61 -18.78 -11.26 -9.42
N ALA A 62 -17.78 -10.98 -10.26
CA ALA A 62 -17.63 -9.68 -10.92
C ALA A 62 -18.86 -9.27 -11.76
N PRO A 63 -19.49 -10.16 -12.57
CA PRO A 63 -20.71 -9.81 -13.33
C PRO A 63 -21.89 -9.44 -12.42
N LEU A 64 -22.04 -10.15 -11.28
CA LEU A 64 -23.09 -9.88 -10.30
C LEU A 64 -22.86 -8.50 -9.62
N ARG A 65 -21.61 -8.21 -9.21
CA ARG A 65 -21.23 -6.93 -8.62
C ARG A 65 -21.51 -5.76 -9.57
N LYS A 66 -21.19 -5.95 -10.87
CA LYS A 66 -21.46 -4.94 -11.90
C LYS A 66 -22.96 -4.68 -12.07
N LYS A 67 -23.80 -5.73 -12.01
CA LYS A 67 -25.26 -5.59 -12.10
C LYS A 67 -25.87 -4.88 -10.89
N LEU A 68 -25.33 -5.12 -9.70
CA LEU A 68 -25.81 -4.48 -8.46
C LEU A 68 -25.53 -2.98 -8.43
N GLY A 69 -24.44 -2.51 -9.06
CA GLY A 69 -24.10 -1.09 -9.16
C GLY A 69 -23.80 -0.38 -7.83
N VAL A 70 -23.75 -1.14 -6.71
CA VAL A 70 -23.52 -0.62 -5.36
C VAL A 70 -22.27 -1.26 -4.74
N ARG A 71 -21.65 -0.56 -3.80
CA ARG A 71 -20.58 -1.14 -2.97
C ARG A 71 -21.16 -2.21 -2.06
N THR A 72 -20.49 -3.35 -1.98
CA THR A 72 -20.90 -4.50 -1.17
C THR A 72 -19.74 -4.92 -0.27
N VAL A 73 -19.99 -5.81 0.68
CA VAL A 73 -18.96 -6.41 1.55
C VAL A 73 -17.79 -7.00 0.74
N PHE A 74 -18.01 -7.46 -0.49
CA PHE A 74 -16.95 -7.96 -1.37
C PHE A 74 -15.92 -6.90 -1.77
N ASN A 75 -16.21 -5.63 -1.58
CA ASN A 75 -15.23 -4.55 -1.78
C ASN A 75 -14.24 -4.47 -0.60
N GLN A 76 -14.66 -4.86 0.60
CA GLN A 76 -13.83 -4.87 1.81
C GLN A 76 -13.12 -6.20 2.04
N LEU A 77 -13.59 -7.30 1.44
CA LEU A 77 -12.98 -8.62 1.67
C LEU A 77 -11.59 -8.78 1.05
N GLY A 78 -11.33 -8.14 -0.10
CA GLY A 78 -10.06 -8.29 -0.81
C GLY A 78 -8.82 -8.13 0.10
N PRO A 79 -8.70 -7.02 0.83
CA PRO A 79 -7.58 -6.81 1.74
C PRO A 79 -7.48 -7.81 2.90
N LEU A 80 -8.60 -8.43 3.30
CA LEU A 80 -8.65 -9.36 4.45
C LEU A 80 -8.30 -10.80 4.07
N VAL A 81 -8.26 -11.12 2.77
CA VAL A 81 -8.04 -12.51 2.30
C VAL A 81 -6.67 -12.68 1.63
N ASN A 82 -5.63 -12.03 2.15
CA ASN A 82 -4.28 -12.21 1.64
C ASN A 82 -3.85 -13.67 1.78
N PRO A 83 -3.49 -14.37 0.67
CA PRO A 83 -3.18 -15.79 0.70
C PRO A 83 -1.91 -16.13 1.50
N LEU A 84 -1.01 -15.17 1.68
CA LEU A 84 0.22 -15.34 2.46
C LEU A 84 0.01 -15.16 3.97
N ARG A 85 -1.20 -14.78 4.39
CA ARG A 85 -1.59 -14.61 5.81
C ARG A 85 -0.54 -13.82 6.62
N PRO A 86 -0.28 -12.56 6.27
CA PRO A 86 0.70 -11.76 6.99
C PRO A 86 0.28 -11.62 8.47
N ASN A 87 1.24 -11.51 9.37
CA ASN A 87 1.00 -11.24 10.80
C ASN A 87 0.83 -9.75 11.10
N ALA A 88 1.15 -8.88 10.14
CA ALA A 88 1.00 -7.43 10.25
C ALA A 88 0.45 -6.83 8.94
N GLN A 89 -0.36 -5.76 9.03
CA GLN A 89 -1.00 -5.17 7.87
C GLN A 89 -1.25 -3.68 8.01
N VAL A 90 -1.00 -2.92 6.93
CA VAL A 90 -1.57 -1.58 6.73
C VAL A 90 -2.73 -1.70 5.74
N LEU A 91 -3.86 -1.13 6.10
CA LEU A 91 -5.10 -1.17 5.33
C LEU A 91 -5.70 0.22 5.20
N GLY A 92 -5.84 0.69 3.98
CA GLY A 92 -6.56 1.93 3.69
C GLY A 92 -8.05 1.72 3.48
N VAL A 93 -8.86 2.68 3.94
CA VAL A 93 -10.32 2.69 3.74
C VAL A 93 -10.77 3.99 3.10
N ALA A 94 -11.71 3.92 2.15
CA ALA A 94 -12.24 5.07 1.44
C ALA A 94 -13.46 5.73 2.13
N SER A 95 -13.81 5.28 3.34
CA SER A 95 -14.88 5.84 4.17
C SER A 95 -14.49 5.72 5.63
N GLU A 96 -14.71 6.78 6.40
CA GLU A 96 -14.41 6.81 7.84
C GLU A 96 -15.16 5.72 8.62
N ASP A 97 -16.41 5.45 8.24
CA ASP A 97 -17.26 4.44 8.88
C ASP A 97 -16.66 3.02 8.81
N LEU A 98 -15.69 2.79 7.95
CA LEU A 98 -15.00 1.51 7.81
C LEU A 98 -13.78 1.36 8.73
N LEU A 99 -13.28 2.44 9.34
CA LEU A 99 -12.07 2.38 10.17
C LEU A 99 -12.18 1.35 11.29
N GLU A 100 -13.16 1.48 12.17
CA GLU A 100 -13.33 0.58 13.30
C GLU A 100 -13.78 -0.84 12.91
N PRO A 101 -14.74 -1.02 12.00
CA PRO A 101 -15.10 -2.36 11.54
C PRO A 101 -13.93 -3.13 10.94
N MET A 102 -13.10 -2.48 10.12
CA MET A 102 -11.92 -3.13 9.50
C MET A 102 -10.83 -3.42 10.53
N ALA A 103 -10.57 -2.49 11.46
CA ALA A 103 -9.63 -2.72 12.55
C ALA A 103 -10.07 -3.87 13.45
N SER A 104 -11.38 -3.92 13.80
CA SER A 104 -11.96 -5.01 14.59
C SER A 104 -11.87 -6.35 13.86
N ALA A 105 -12.09 -6.37 12.54
CA ALA A 105 -11.94 -7.57 11.73
C ALA A 105 -10.48 -8.07 11.76
N LEU A 106 -9.49 -7.20 11.52
CA LEU A 106 -8.06 -7.55 11.57
C LEU A 106 -7.66 -8.08 12.96
N CYS A 107 -8.14 -7.42 14.02
CA CYS A 107 -7.93 -7.86 15.40
C CYS A 107 -8.52 -9.26 15.64
N SER A 108 -9.77 -9.49 15.21
CA SER A 108 -10.46 -10.79 15.36
C SER A 108 -9.81 -11.90 14.53
N MET A 109 -9.13 -11.56 13.43
CA MET A 109 -8.34 -12.48 12.61
C MET A 109 -6.99 -12.83 13.23
N GLY A 110 -6.65 -12.26 14.38
CA GLY A 110 -5.41 -12.53 15.09
C GLY A 110 -4.20 -11.74 14.58
N MET A 111 -4.41 -10.59 13.89
CA MET A 111 -3.31 -9.71 13.53
C MET A 111 -2.60 -9.22 14.80
N GLU A 112 -1.29 -9.38 14.85
CA GLU A 112 -0.48 -8.92 15.97
C GLU A 112 -0.39 -7.39 16.00
N ARG A 113 -0.10 -6.80 14.84
CA ARG A 113 -0.10 -5.34 14.62
C ARG A 113 -0.79 -5.01 13.29
N ALA A 114 -1.68 -4.03 13.30
CA ALA A 114 -2.25 -3.48 12.09
C ALA A 114 -2.51 -1.99 12.21
N VAL A 115 -2.59 -1.33 11.07
CA VAL A 115 -3.03 0.06 10.93
C VAL A 115 -4.16 0.09 9.92
N VAL A 116 -5.29 0.66 10.30
CA VAL A 116 -6.35 1.05 9.37
C VAL A 116 -6.34 2.56 9.26
N VAL A 117 -6.24 3.08 8.03
CA VAL A 117 -6.08 4.51 7.75
C VAL A 117 -7.20 5.03 6.84
N TYR A 118 -7.74 6.18 7.21
CA TYR A 118 -8.61 7.03 6.40
C TYR A 118 -7.96 8.40 6.27
N GLY A 119 -7.40 8.68 5.09
CA GLY A 119 -6.67 9.90 4.82
C GLY A 119 -7.58 11.10 4.57
N TYR A 120 -7.05 12.29 4.85
CA TYR A 120 -7.75 13.54 4.55
C TYR A 120 -8.20 13.59 3.10
N GLY A 121 -9.44 14.06 2.87
CA GLY A 121 -10.04 14.10 1.54
C GLY A 121 -10.63 12.76 1.07
N GLY A 122 -10.69 11.73 1.92
CA GLY A 122 -11.28 10.43 1.59
C GLY A 122 -10.31 9.48 0.90
N LEU A 123 -9.01 9.68 1.10
CA LEU A 123 -7.98 8.79 0.56
C LEU A 123 -7.90 7.51 1.40
N ASP A 124 -7.68 6.38 0.73
CA ASP A 124 -7.38 5.09 1.34
C ASP A 124 -5.88 4.91 1.69
N GLU A 125 -5.23 6.04 2.01
CA GLU A 125 -3.84 6.14 2.47
C GLU A 125 -3.64 7.45 3.23
N ALA A 126 -2.58 7.58 4.01
CA ALA A 126 -2.29 8.82 4.72
C ALA A 126 -1.94 9.95 3.74
N SER A 127 -2.59 11.09 3.91
CA SER A 127 -2.46 12.32 3.12
C SER A 127 -1.52 13.32 3.76
N LEU A 128 -0.95 14.22 2.95
CA LEU A 128 -0.15 15.35 3.40
C LEU A 128 -0.97 16.62 3.66
N GLU A 129 -2.27 16.64 3.31
CA GLU A 129 -3.07 17.88 3.32
C GLU A 129 -3.72 18.19 4.65
N GLY A 130 -3.96 17.18 5.49
CA GLY A 130 -4.67 17.39 6.76
C GLY A 130 -4.65 16.17 7.65
N ASP A 131 -5.61 16.11 8.57
CA ASP A 131 -5.71 15.06 9.57
C ASP A 131 -6.07 13.70 8.96
N ASN A 132 -5.23 12.72 9.18
CA ASN A 132 -5.49 11.33 8.84
C ASN A 132 -6.02 10.61 10.07
N LYS A 133 -7.21 10.03 9.97
CA LYS A 133 -7.79 9.23 11.05
C LYS A 133 -7.26 7.81 10.96
N ILE A 134 -6.72 7.32 12.04
CA ILE A 134 -6.03 6.04 12.09
C ILE A 134 -6.54 5.22 13.27
N VAL A 135 -6.69 3.91 13.07
CA VAL A 135 -6.87 2.94 14.14
C VAL A 135 -5.67 2.01 14.14
N PHE A 136 -4.91 2.05 15.22
CA PHE A 136 -3.86 1.09 15.50
C PHE A 136 -4.45 -0.14 16.17
N VAL A 137 -4.06 -1.32 15.69
CA VAL A 137 -4.33 -2.61 16.32
C VAL A 137 -2.99 -3.14 16.84
N GLU A 138 -2.92 -3.43 18.12
CA GLU A 138 -1.75 -4.00 18.74
C GLU A 138 -2.14 -4.87 19.95
N ASN A 139 -1.69 -6.11 19.97
CA ASN A 139 -1.93 -7.06 21.08
C ASN A 139 -3.43 -7.17 21.48
N GLY A 140 -4.31 -7.22 20.50
CA GLY A 140 -5.75 -7.33 20.70
C GLY A 140 -6.45 -6.04 21.13
N LYS A 141 -5.76 -4.90 21.14
CA LYS A 141 -6.33 -3.59 21.49
C LYS A 141 -6.41 -2.70 20.27
N LEU A 142 -7.47 -1.90 20.22
CA LEU A 142 -7.68 -0.87 19.21
C LEU A 142 -7.46 0.51 19.83
N THR A 143 -6.59 1.32 19.22
CA THR A 143 -6.30 2.69 19.65
C THR A 143 -6.54 3.64 18.48
N LYS A 144 -7.48 4.57 18.65
CA LYS A 144 -7.71 5.64 17.67
C LYS A 144 -6.68 6.73 17.80
N SER A 145 -6.24 7.28 16.70
CA SER A 145 -5.29 8.38 16.64
C SER A 145 -5.55 9.26 15.42
N ILE A 146 -4.97 10.43 15.45
CA ILE A 146 -4.87 11.34 14.31
C ILE A 146 -3.38 11.52 14.02
N VAL A 147 -3.03 11.48 12.74
CA VAL A 147 -1.66 11.74 12.26
C VAL A 147 -1.73 12.82 11.20
N ASN A 148 -0.98 13.87 11.39
CA ASN A 148 -0.85 14.98 10.46
C ASN A 148 0.61 15.15 10.03
N ILE A 149 0.87 15.56 8.78
CA ILE A 149 2.24 15.82 8.33
C ILE A 149 2.91 16.96 9.13
N ALA A 150 2.13 17.87 9.68
CA ALA A 150 2.63 18.91 10.57
C ALA A 150 3.31 18.36 11.84
N ASP A 151 2.91 17.16 12.29
CA ASP A 151 3.57 16.47 13.41
C ASP A 151 5.04 16.14 13.08
N PHE A 152 5.43 16.13 11.80
CA PHE A 152 6.77 15.85 11.29
C PHE A 152 7.57 17.13 10.97
N ASP A 153 7.18 18.28 11.51
CA ASP A 153 7.77 19.60 11.23
C ASP A 153 7.70 19.98 9.72
N ILE A 154 6.68 19.53 9.02
CA ILE A 154 6.44 19.79 7.61
C ILE A 154 5.07 20.46 7.46
N GLU A 155 5.01 21.58 6.74
CA GLU A 155 3.74 22.23 6.42
C GLU A 155 2.83 21.30 5.61
N ASN A 156 1.51 21.47 5.80
CA ASN A 156 0.52 20.72 5.02
C ASN A 156 0.69 20.97 3.52
N ILE A 157 0.70 19.91 2.75
CA ILE A 157 0.86 19.96 1.30
C ILE A 157 -0.46 19.48 0.67
N SER A 158 -1.07 20.34 -0.16
CA SER A 158 -2.30 20.00 -0.84
C SER A 158 -2.14 18.75 -1.72
N ASN A 159 -3.14 17.88 -1.70
CA ASN A 159 -3.21 16.68 -2.55
C ASN A 159 -3.14 17.03 -4.05
N SER A 160 -3.50 18.27 -4.44
CA SER A 160 -3.31 18.76 -5.80
C SER A 160 -1.85 18.73 -6.26
N LYS A 161 -0.89 18.79 -5.33
CA LYS A 161 0.55 18.68 -5.62
C LYS A 161 1.00 17.25 -5.96
N LEU A 162 0.16 16.26 -5.70
CA LEU A 162 0.38 14.87 -6.12
C LEU A 162 -0.10 14.60 -7.54
N VAL A 163 -0.90 15.51 -8.10
CA VAL A 163 -1.38 15.40 -9.49
C VAL A 163 -0.32 15.95 -10.42
N MET A 164 0.12 15.14 -11.36
CA MET A 164 1.09 15.54 -12.38
C MET A 164 0.40 15.93 -13.68
N PRO A 165 1.03 16.79 -14.52
CA PRO A 165 0.55 17.06 -15.87
C PRO A 165 0.38 15.78 -16.70
N ASP A 166 -0.60 15.77 -17.61
CA ASP A 166 -0.97 14.60 -18.42
C ASP A 166 0.18 14.03 -19.29
N ASN A 167 1.22 14.82 -19.55
CA ASN A 167 2.40 14.39 -20.30
C ASN A 167 3.42 13.61 -19.46
N ILE A 168 3.19 13.45 -18.15
CA ILE A 168 4.05 12.66 -17.26
C ILE A 168 3.29 11.39 -16.85
N THR A 169 3.85 10.23 -17.19
CA THR A 169 3.20 8.95 -16.89
C THR A 169 3.41 8.52 -15.43
N ASN A 170 2.47 7.72 -14.92
CA ASN A 170 2.57 7.16 -13.57
C ASN A 170 3.82 6.31 -13.36
N GLU A 171 4.32 5.66 -14.43
CA GLU A 171 5.56 4.89 -14.41
C GLU A 171 6.77 5.77 -14.14
N LEU A 172 6.84 6.93 -14.78
CA LEU A 172 7.91 7.92 -14.55
C LEU A 172 7.84 8.49 -13.14
N ILE A 173 6.65 8.78 -12.64
CA ILE A 173 6.44 9.25 -11.26
C ILE A 173 6.94 8.17 -10.29
N LEU A 174 6.44 6.94 -10.42
CA LEU A 174 6.83 5.84 -9.53
C LEU A 174 8.35 5.62 -9.55
N LYS A 175 8.95 5.55 -10.73
CA LYS A 175 10.40 5.41 -10.86
C LYS A 175 11.13 6.53 -10.13
N SER A 176 10.77 7.80 -10.40
CA SER A 176 11.45 8.96 -9.81
C SER A 176 11.33 8.99 -8.28
N VAL A 177 10.21 8.55 -7.71
CA VAL A 177 10.07 8.43 -6.25
C VAL A 177 10.98 7.33 -5.71
N LEU A 178 10.99 6.16 -6.35
CA LEU A 178 11.77 5.01 -5.88
C LEU A 178 13.29 5.20 -6.04
N ASP A 179 13.74 5.98 -7.03
CA ASP A 179 15.16 6.30 -7.24
C ASP A 179 15.59 7.61 -6.55
N GLY A 180 14.67 8.26 -5.82
CA GLY A 180 14.93 9.45 -5.03
C GLY A 180 14.96 10.78 -5.80
N SER A 181 14.80 10.77 -7.14
CA SER A 181 14.80 11.97 -7.98
C SER A 181 13.44 12.69 -8.03
N GLY A 182 12.38 12.07 -7.50
CA GLY A 182 11.01 12.55 -7.57
C GLY A 182 10.74 13.84 -6.80
N GLN A 183 9.58 14.43 -7.06
CA GLN A 183 9.12 15.63 -6.37
C GLN A 183 8.96 15.38 -4.87
N ILE A 184 9.20 16.43 -4.08
CA ILE A 184 9.20 16.34 -2.62
C ILE A 184 7.85 15.88 -2.06
N ALA A 185 6.72 16.34 -2.63
CA ALA A 185 5.38 15.92 -2.21
C ALA A 185 5.19 14.40 -2.36
N HIS A 186 5.58 13.81 -3.51
CA HIS A 186 5.50 12.37 -3.73
C HIS A 186 6.40 11.60 -2.76
N LYS A 187 7.61 12.08 -2.50
CA LYS A 187 8.51 11.45 -1.53
C LYS A 187 7.94 11.50 -0.10
N TYR A 188 7.33 12.61 0.27
CA TYR A 188 6.77 12.79 1.60
C TYR A 188 5.53 11.91 1.83
N VAL A 189 4.59 11.83 0.87
CA VAL A 189 3.43 10.94 1.03
C VAL A 189 3.85 9.48 1.11
N VAL A 190 4.83 9.06 0.32
CA VAL A 190 5.39 7.70 0.39
C VAL A 190 6.10 7.47 1.72
N ALA A 191 6.88 8.43 2.21
CA ALA A 191 7.57 8.31 3.50
C ALA A 191 6.58 8.23 4.67
N LEU A 192 5.51 9.04 4.65
CA LEU A 192 4.45 9.00 5.67
C LEU A 192 3.78 7.62 5.73
N ASN A 193 3.35 7.11 4.59
CA ASN A 193 2.73 5.78 4.53
C ASN A 193 3.72 4.65 4.84
N THR A 194 5.00 4.79 4.47
CA THR A 194 6.05 3.84 4.85
C THR A 194 6.29 3.84 6.37
N SER A 195 6.17 4.98 7.05
CA SER A 195 6.29 5.01 8.52
C SER A 195 5.24 4.13 9.21
N LEU A 196 4.00 4.11 8.70
CA LEU A 196 2.95 3.20 9.17
C LEU A 196 3.32 1.73 8.92
N VAL A 197 3.91 1.42 7.76
CA VAL A 197 4.39 0.06 7.45
C VAL A 197 5.51 -0.36 8.40
N LEU A 198 6.46 0.52 8.70
CA LEU A 198 7.54 0.25 9.63
C LEU A 198 7.03 0.02 11.05
N TRP A 199 5.99 0.75 11.46
CA TRP A 199 5.33 0.56 12.74
C TRP A 199 4.65 -0.81 12.83
N VAL A 200 3.82 -1.21 11.85
CA VAL A 200 3.18 -2.54 11.90
C VAL A 200 4.16 -3.68 11.83
N ALA A 201 5.29 -3.49 11.16
CA ALA A 201 6.36 -4.48 11.06
C ALA A 201 7.23 -4.58 12.33
N GLY A 202 6.98 -3.74 13.35
CA GLY A 202 7.78 -3.70 14.57
C GLY A 202 9.24 -3.28 14.33
N LYS A 203 9.53 -2.61 13.21
CA LYS A 203 10.87 -2.10 12.88
C LYS A 203 11.15 -0.76 13.51
N GLU A 204 10.11 0.04 13.67
CA GLU A 204 10.21 1.38 14.26
C GLU A 204 8.87 1.72 14.93
N ASP A 205 8.90 2.01 16.23
CA ASP A 205 7.70 2.40 16.98
C ASP A 205 7.41 3.90 16.91
N ASN A 206 8.39 4.68 16.46
CA ASN A 206 8.27 6.13 16.28
C ASN A 206 8.07 6.47 14.80
N LEU A 207 6.90 7.02 14.46
CA LEU A 207 6.57 7.36 13.07
C LEU A 207 7.53 8.38 12.45
N HIS A 208 8.07 9.35 13.23
CA HIS A 208 9.04 10.33 12.72
C HIS A 208 10.36 9.66 12.29
N LYS A 209 10.84 8.69 13.07
CA LYS A 209 12.03 7.92 12.71
C LYS A 209 11.76 7.08 11.47
N GLY A 210 10.57 6.42 11.41
CA GLY A 210 10.15 5.65 10.25
C GLY A 210 10.08 6.50 8.98
N PHE A 211 9.52 7.70 9.08
CA PHE A 211 9.48 8.69 7.99
C PHE A 211 10.89 9.07 7.50
N SER A 212 11.78 9.41 8.43
CA SER A 212 13.17 9.76 8.11
C SER A 212 13.93 8.62 7.46
N GLN A 213 13.73 7.39 7.95
CA GLN A 213 14.31 6.18 7.37
C GLN A 213 13.81 5.93 5.94
N ALA A 214 12.52 6.16 5.68
CA ALA A 214 11.95 6.03 4.34
C ALA A 214 12.56 7.04 3.36
N LEU A 215 12.70 8.31 3.77
CA LEU A 215 13.35 9.34 2.95
C LEU A 215 14.81 9.00 2.64
N LEU A 216 15.55 8.51 3.63
CA LEU A 216 16.94 8.08 3.45
C LEU A 216 17.03 6.93 2.46
N SER A 217 16.15 5.92 2.58
CA SER A 217 16.10 4.76 1.68
C SER A 217 15.85 5.18 0.22
N MET A 218 14.91 6.12 -0.01
CA MET A 218 14.65 6.68 -1.35
C MET A 218 15.85 7.46 -1.88
N ARG A 219 16.49 8.30 -1.04
CA ARG A 219 17.69 9.06 -1.44
C ARG A 219 18.84 8.16 -1.88
N GLU A 220 18.93 6.97 -1.33
CA GLU A 220 19.93 5.97 -1.68
C GLU A 220 19.49 5.05 -2.84
N SER A 221 18.37 5.34 -3.49
CA SER A 221 17.76 4.55 -4.59
C SER A 221 17.46 3.08 -4.23
N LYS A 222 17.55 2.68 -2.98
CA LYS A 222 17.31 1.30 -2.53
C LYS A 222 15.96 0.72 -2.94
N PRO A 223 14.83 1.49 -2.94
CA PRO A 223 13.55 0.97 -3.40
C PRO A 223 13.54 0.65 -4.89
N TRP A 224 14.23 1.45 -5.72
CA TRP A 224 14.32 1.16 -7.15
C TRP A 224 15.14 -0.08 -7.43
N ASP A 225 16.29 -0.24 -6.77
CA ASP A 225 17.10 -1.46 -6.87
C ASP A 225 16.31 -2.70 -6.45
N LYS A 226 15.51 -2.58 -5.38
CA LYS A 226 14.63 -3.65 -4.91
C LYS A 226 13.57 -4.01 -5.95
N PHE A 227 12.97 -3.02 -6.61
CA PHE A 227 12.04 -3.24 -7.71
C PHE A 227 12.69 -3.98 -8.89
N LEU A 228 13.90 -3.59 -9.28
CA LEU A 228 14.63 -4.24 -10.37
C LEU A 228 14.96 -5.71 -10.02
N LEU A 229 15.34 -6.00 -8.79
CA LEU A 229 15.57 -7.37 -8.32
C LEU A 229 14.29 -8.20 -8.42
N LEU A 230 13.15 -7.69 -7.97
CA LEU A 230 11.86 -8.37 -8.08
C LEU A 230 11.48 -8.61 -9.54
N LYS A 231 11.61 -7.57 -10.38
CA LYS A 231 11.33 -7.65 -11.82
C LYS A 231 12.13 -8.78 -12.48
N ASN A 232 13.42 -8.80 -12.25
CA ASN A 232 14.31 -9.83 -12.82
C ASN A 232 13.94 -11.22 -12.30
N TYR A 233 13.67 -11.35 -11.01
CA TYR A 233 13.31 -12.61 -10.39
C TYR A 233 12.01 -13.20 -10.95
N LEU A 234 10.97 -12.38 -11.12
CA LEU A 234 9.68 -12.83 -11.64
C LEU A 234 9.66 -13.00 -13.17
N SER A 235 10.68 -12.53 -13.89
CA SER A 235 10.85 -12.74 -15.33
C SER A 235 11.69 -13.98 -15.65
N SER A 236 12.34 -14.59 -14.66
CA SER A 236 13.11 -15.83 -14.84
C SER A 236 12.12 -17.01 -15.02
N GLU A 237 12.31 -17.79 -16.06
CA GLU A 237 11.56 -19.01 -16.35
C GLU A 237 11.80 -20.11 -15.29
#